data_71491469eefb32da4aae3100ffe4c4a3
#
_entry.id   71491469eefb32da4aae3100ffe4c4a3
#
_cell.length_a   1.000
_cell.length_b   1.000
_cell.length_c   1.000
_cell.angle_alpha   90.00
_cell.angle_beta   90.00
_cell.angle_gamma   90.00
#
_symmetry.space_group_name_H-M   'P 1'
#
loop_
_entity.id
_entity.type
_entity.pdbx_description
1 polymer ?
#
loop_
_entity_poly.entity_id
_entity_poly.type
_entity_poly.pdbx_seq_one_letter_code
_entity_poly.pdbx_strand_id
1 'polypeptide(L)'
;MGVESGSYLDWMVDYICQHREPVKLLLTRSEGTSYEHFVHNMVEVEVEYTLQYMEVLRRLGKDIPVLDKSLCHIIASGMMSGIFEIVIHDMPREQALRDVDQLRDFYTAGWLKLMGA
;
A
#
# COMPACT_ATOMS: atom_id res chain seq x y z
N MET A 1 -11.54 -0.23 -3.39
CA MET A 1 -10.76 -0.73 -2.30
C MET A 1 -11.43 -1.94 -1.72
N GLY A 2 -12.10 -2.05 -0.73
CA GLY A 2 -12.88 -3.20 -0.28
C GLY A 2 -12.16 -4.54 -0.42
N VAL A 3 -12.89 -5.54 -0.93
CA VAL A 3 -12.43 -6.93 -0.97
C VAL A 3 -11.19 -7.12 -1.84
N GLU A 4 -11.15 -6.46 -2.99
CA GLU A 4 -10.00 -6.59 -3.89
C GLU A 4 -8.72 -6.05 -3.27
N SER A 5 -8.81 -4.91 -2.57
CA SER A 5 -7.67 -4.34 -1.88
C SER A 5 -7.15 -5.27 -0.79
N GLY A 6 -8.06 -5.90 -0.03
CA GLY A 6 -7.70 -6.87 0.98
C GLY A 6 -7.00 -8.08 0.40
N SER A 7 -7.54 -8.64 -0.68
CA SER A 7 -6.96 -9.79 -1.38
C SER A 7 -5.58 -9.49 -1.92
N TYR A 8 -5.40 -8.29 -2.49
CA TYR A 8 -4.11 -7.86 -3.01
C TYR A 8 -3.06 -7.78 -1.91
N LEU A 9 -3.40 -7.18 -0.77
CA LEU A 9 -2.46 -7.05 0.35
C LEU A 9 -2.11 -8.41 0.94
N ASP A 10 -3.08 -9.30 1.08
CA ASP A 10 -2.83 -10.64 1.57
C ASP A 10 -1.90 -11.40 0.64
N TRP A 11 -2.14 -11.31 -0.67
CA TRP A 11 -1.27 -11.93 -1.67
C TRP A 11 0.15 -11.37 -1.57
N MET A 12 0.28 -10.05 -1.43
CA MET A 12 1.58 -9.39 -1.33
C MET A 12 2.34 -9.87 -0.10
N VAL A 13 1.67 -9.98 1.04
CA VAL A 13 2.29 -10.47 2.27
C VAL A 13 2.76 -11.91 2.11
N ASP A 14 1.92 -12.77 1.52
CA ASP A 14 2.30 -14.16 1.26
C ASP A 14 3.51 -14.24 0.33
N TYR A 15 3.51 -13.45 -0.74
CA TYR A 15 4.64 -13.41 -1.66
C TYR A 15 5.92 -12.99 -0.95
N ILE A 16 5.85 -11.92 -0.16
CA ILE A 16 7.00 -11.42 0.61
C ILE A 16 7.50 -12.50 1.57
N CYS A 17 6.60 -13.17 2.27
CA CYS A 17 6.98 -14.20 3.23
C CYS A 17 7.64 -15.42 2.56
N GLN A 18 7.22 -15.75 1.35
CA GLN A 18 7.81 -16.85 0.60
C GLN A 18 9.14 -16.49 -0.04
N HIS A 19 9.41 -15.20 -0.27
CA HIS A 19 10.59 -14.72 -0.97
C HIS A 19 11.38 -13.72 -0.13
N ARG A 20 11.48 -13.97 1.18
CA ARG A 20 12.10 -13.03 2.13
C ARG A 20 13.53 -12.67 1.76
N GLU A 21 14.36 -13.65 1.44
CA GLU A 21 15.76 -13.37 1.17
C GLU A 21 15.97 -12.50 -0.07
N PRO A 22 15.37 -12.82 -1.23
CA PRO A 22 15.48 -11.91 -2.39
C PRO A 22 14.91 -10.51 -2.11
N VAL A 23 13.77 -10.43 -1.45
CA VAL A 23 13.15 -9.12 -1.15
C VAL A 23 14.00 -8.35 -0.17
N LYS A 24 14.52 -9.01 0.87
CA LYS A 24 15.40 -8.37 1.84
C LYS A 24 16.66 -7.84 1.19
N LEU A 25 17.25 -8.59 0.28
CA LEU A 25 18.41 -8.14 -0.49
C LEU A 25 18.09 -6.89 -1.28
N LEU A 26 16.93 -6.86 -1.94
CA LEU A 26 16.50 -5.69 -2.67
C LEU A 26 16.35 -4.47 -1.76
N LEU A 27 15.75 -4.66 -0.58
CA LEU A 27 15.46 -3.55 0.34
C LEU A 27 16.68 -3.05 1.10
N THR A 28 17.65 -3.92 1.39
CA THR A 28 18.77 -3.58 2.27
C THR A 28 20.11 -3.42 1.57
N ARG A 29 20.29 -4.03 0.40
CA ARG A 29 21.57 -4.02 -0.31
C ARG A 29 21.57 -3.29 -1.65
N SER A 30 20.39 -2.96 -2.18
CA SER A 30 20.38 -2.10 -3.35
C SER A 30 20.69 -0.69 -2.89
N GLU A 31 21.90 -0.27 -3.14
CA GLU A 31 22.34 1.06 -2.76
C GLU A 31 21.68 2.10 -3.63
N GLY A 32 20.80 2.88 -3.01
CA GLY A 32 20.25 4.06 -3.64
C GLY A 32 19.19 3.75 -4.67
N THR A 33 19.55 3.82 -5.94
CA THR A 33 18.59 3.96 -7.04
C THR A 33 17.63 2.80 -7.22
N SER A 34 18.07 1.56 -7.07
CA SER A 34 17.21 0.40 -7.33
C SER A 34 16.08 0.27 -6.32
N TYR A 35 16.40 0.48 -5.04
CA TYR A 35 15.38 0.46 -3.99
C TYR A 35 14.41 1.62 -4.15
N GLU A 36 14.93 2.81 -4.37
CA GLU A 36 14.10 3.99 -4.54
C GLU A 36 13.18 3.86 -5.75
N HIS A 37 13.67 3.34 -6.86
CA HIS A 37 12.86 3.11 -8.05
C HIS A 37 11.77 2.08 -7.78
N PHE A 38 12.10 1.00 -7.08
CA PHE A 38 11.12 -0.04 -6.76
C PHE A 38 9.97 0.53 -5.93
N VAL A 39 10.31 1.23 -4.84
CA VAL A 39 9.30 1.84 -3.96
C VAL A 39 8.49 2.89 -4.72
N HIS A 40 9.17 3.75 -5.49
CA HIS A 40 8.51 4.79 -6.27
C HIS A 40 7.50 4.18 -7.25
N ASN A 41 7.88 3.12 -7.97
CA ASN A 41 6.99 2.47 -8.91
C ASN A 41 5.78 1.85 -8.24
N MET A 42 5.99 1.20 -7.08
CA MET A 42 4.87 0.63 -6.31
C MET A 42 3.91 1.71 -5.84
N VAL A 43 4.45 2.82 -5.35
CA VAL A 43 3.64 3.95 -4.89
C VAL A 43 2.86 4.57 -6.05
N GLU A 44 3.49 4.73 -7.22
CA GLU A 44 2.82 5.30 -8.39
C GLU A 44 1.64 4.43 -8.83
N VAL A 45 1.79 3.11 -8.80
CA VAL A 45 0.70 2.19 -9.13
C VAL A 45 -0.46 2.37 -8.15
N GLU A 46 -0.17 2.44 -6.86
CA GLU A 46 -1.19 2.63 -5.83
C GLU A 46 -1.90 3.97 -5.97
N VAL A 47 -1.17 5.03 -6.24
CA VAL A 47 -1.76 6.36 -6.43
C VAL A 47 -2.69 6.37 -7.64
N GLU A 48 -2.23 5.82 -8.76
CA GLU A 48 -3.03 5.76 -9.97
C GLU A 48 -4.31 4.96 -9.75
N TYR A 49 -4.21 3.82 -9.09
CA TYR A 49 -5.35 2.98 -8.76
C TYR A 49 -6.36 3.74 -7.89
N THR A 50 -5.86 4.44 -6.88
CA THR A 50 -6.70 5.23 -5.97
C THR A 50 -7.44 6.34 -6.71
N LEU A 51 -6.75 7.07 -7.58
CA LEU A 51 -7.36 8.14 -8.36
C LEU A 51 -8.44 7.60 -9.32
N GLN A 52 -8.18 6.47 -9.94
CA GLN A 52 -9.18 5.83 -10.81
C GLN A 52 -10.40 5.38 -10.02
N TYR A 53 -10.20 4.84 -8.84
CA TYR A 53 -11.29 4.43 -7.97
C TYR A 53 -12.17 5.63 -7.59
N MET A 54 -11.55 6.74 -7.22
CA MET A 54 -12.29 7.95 -6.87
C MET A 54 -13.08 8.49 -8.06
N GLU A 55 -12.51 8.42 -9.25
CA GLU A 55 -13.20 8.85 -10.48
C GLU A 55 -14.43 7.98 -10.76
N VAL A 56 -14.31 6.67 -10.56
CA VAL A 56 -15.45 5.75 -10.70
C VAL A 56 -16.56 6.11 -9.71
N LEU A 57 -16.20 6.42 -8.47
CA LEU A 57 -17.19 6.81 -7.46
C LEU A 57 -17.91 8.09 -7.87
N ARG A 58 -17.20 9.07 -8.43
CA ARG A 58 -17.84 10.31 -8.92
C ARG A 58 -18.81 10.03 -10.06
N ARG A 59 -18.44 9.15 -10.98
CA ARG A 59 -19.30 8.73 -12.08
C ARG A 59 -20.58 8.05 -11.60
N LEU A 60 -20.50 7.38 -10.45
CA LEU A 60 -21.64 6.74 -9.81
C LEU A 60 -22.49 7.71 -9.00
N GLY A 61 -22.19 9.00 -9.06
CA GLY A 61 -22.95 10.03 -8.39
C GLY A 61 -22.52 10.32 -6.95
N LYS A 62 -21.38 9.79 -6.53
CA LYS A 62 -20.85 10.07 -5.20
C LYS A 62 -20.18 11.43 -5.17
N ASP A 63 -20.38 12.16 -4.09
CA ASP A 63 -19.75 13.46 -3.89
C ASP A 63 -18.38 13.27 -3.25
N ILE A 64 -17.39 12.99 -4.10
CA ILE A 64 -16.01 12.72 -3.67
C ILE A 64 -15.18 13.98 -3.86
N PRO A 65 -14.57 14.53 -2.79
CA PRO A 65 -13.72 15.72 -2.94
C PRO A 65 -12.50 15.41 -3.82
N VAL A 66 -11.97 16.45 -4.46
CA VAL A 66 -10.75 16.33 -5.24
C VAL A 66 -9.57 16.36 -4.27
N LEU A 67 -8.79 15.29 -4.24
CA LEU A 67 -7.61 15.20 -3.41
C LEU A 67 -6.36 15.41 -4.25
N ASP A 68 -5.38 16.12 -3.69
CA ASP A 68 -4.11 16.35 -4.37
C ASP A 68 -3.40 15.02 -4.63
N LYS A 69 -2.84 14.88 -5.82
CA LYS A 69 -2.03 13.72 -6.16
C LYS A 69 -0.85 13.58 -5.20
N SER A 70 -0.26 14.69 -4.78
CA SER A 70 0.84 14.68 -3.82
C SER A 70 0.43 14.10 -2.48
N LEU A 71 -0.77 14.40 -1.99
CA LEU A 71 -1.28 13.82 -0.75
C LEU A 71 -1.48 12.31 -0.89
N CYS A 72 -2.07 11.88 -2.00
CA CYS A 72 -2.24 10.45 -2.28
C CYS A 72 -0.89 9.73 -2.31
N HIS A 73 0.11 10.35 -2.90
CA HIS A 73 1.47 9.81 -2.94
C HIS A 73 2.06 9.65 -1.54
N ILE A 74 1.89 10.66 -0.69
CA ILE A 74 2.40 10.62 0.68
C ILE A 74 1.75 9.46 1.47
N ILE A 75 0.44 9.34 1.37
CA ILE A 75 -0.30 8.29 2.08
C ILE A 75 0.11 6.91 1.59
N ALA A 76 0.20 6.72 0.27
CA ALA A 76 0.60 5.45 -0.31
C ALA A 76 2.05 5.09 0.05
N SER A 77 2.94 6.08 0.09
CA SER A 77 4.33 5.87 0.50
C SER A 77 4.41 5.35 1.94
N GLY A 78 3.62 5.93 2.83
CA GLY A 78 3.60 5.48 4.23
C GLY A 78 3.13 4.04 4.36
N MET A 79 2.09 3.67 3.62
CA MET A 79 1.57 2.31 3.65
C MET A 79 2.59 1.31 3.12
N MET A 80 3.20 1.60 1.97
CA MET A 80 4.19 0.70 1.37
C MET A 80 5.42 0.53 2.26
N SER A 81 5.91 1.61 2.85
CA SER A 81 7.03 1.54 3.79
C SER A 81 6.69 0.69 5.00
N GLY A 82 5.47 0.81 5.51
CA GLY A 82 5.01 -0.01 6.64
C GLY A 82 4.98 -1.49 6.30
N ILE A 83 4.52 -1.84 5.09
CA ILE A 83 4.48 -3.23 4.65
C ILE A 83 5.90 -3.80 4.55
N PHE A 84 6.86 -3.02 4.05
CA PHE A 84 8.24 -3.49 3.94
C PHE A 84 8.93 -3.69 5.29
N GLU A 85 8.44 -3.08 6.37
CA GLU A 85 8.94 -3.35 7.71
C GLU A 85 8.84 -4.83 8.08
N ILE A 86 7.86 -5.55 7.53
CA ILE A 86 7.70 -6.98 7.74
C ILE A 86 8.96 -7.73 7.36
N VAL A 87 9.54 -7.39 6.21
CA VAL A 87 10.74 -8.05 5.69
C VAL A 87 11.97 -7.62 6.46
N ILE A 88 12.08 -6.32 6.70
CA ILE A 88 13.27 -5.74 7.35
C ILE A 88 13.44 -6.30 8.77
N HIS A 89 12.33 -6.52 9.48
CA HIS A 89 12.35 -7.03 10.85
C HIS A 89 12.10 -8.53 10.96
N ASP A 90 12.11 -9.25 9.82
CA ASP A 90 11.94 -10.71 9.80
C ASP A 90 10.69 -11.17 10.57
N MET A 91 9.61 -10.44 10.42
CA MET A 91 8.37 -10.69 11.14
C MET A 91 7.77 -12.06 10.77
N PRO A 92 7.33 -12.88 11.74
CA PRO A 92 6.66 -14.15 11.42
C PRO A 92 5.40 -13.92 10.58
N ARG A 93 5.09 -14.89 9.70
CA ARG A 93 3.97 -14.77 8.76
C ARG A 93 2.64 -14.47 9.45
N GLU A 94 2.35 -15.16 10.55
CA GLU A 94 1.09 -14.95 11.27
C GLU A 94 0.97 -13.54 11.82
N GLN A 95 2.05 -13.03 12.40
CA GLN A 95 2.09 -11.66 12.90
C GLN A 95 1.99 -10.67 11.74
N ALA A 96 2.68 -10.94 10.64
CA ALA A 96 2.64 -10.09 9.46
C ALA A 96 1.21 -9.95 8.91
N LEU A 97 0.47 -11.05 8.83
CA LEU A 97 -0.91 -11.02 8.35
C LEU A 97 -1.81 -10.22 9.29
N ARG A 98 -1.64 -10.39 10.60
CA ARG A 98 -2.43 -9.62 11.58
C ARG A 98 -2.14 -8.11 11.48
N ASP A 99 -0.86 -7.78 11.42
CA ASP A 99 -0.46 -6.37 11.40
C ASP A 99 -0.87 -5.67 10.11
N VAL A 100 -0.74 -6.35 8.97
CA VAL A 100 -1.18 -5.79 7.69
C VAL A 100 -2.70 -5.63 7.67
N ASP A 101 -3.44 -6.56 8.27
CA ASP A 101 -4.88 -6.46 8.37
C ASP A 101 -5.30 -5.20 9.14
N GLN A 102 -4.66 -4.94 10.28
CA GLN A 102 -4.92 -3.75 11.08
C GLN A 102 -4.45 -2.48 10.37
N LEU A 103 -3.32 -2.56 9.69
CA LEU A 103 -2.81 -1.43 8.91
C LEU A 103 -3.78 -1.07 7.80
N ARG A 104 -4.33 -2.07 7.12
CA ARG A 104 -5.34 -1.87 6.09
C ARG A 104 -6.57 -1.17 6.67
N ASP A 105 -7.03 -1.61 7.83
CA ASP A 105 -8.18 -0.98 8.50
C ASP A 105 -7.90 0.49 8.82
N PHE A 106 -6.70 0.76 9.30
CA PHE A 106 -6.27 2.12 9.62
C PHE A 106 -6.31 3.02 8.38
N TYR A 107 -5.71 2.55 7.28
CA TYR A 107 -5.66 3.35 6.05
C TYR A 107 -7.02 3.46 5.39
N THR A 108 -7.83 2.40 5.44
CA THR A 108 -9.18 2.43 4.88
C THR A 108 -10.04 3.46 5.62
N ALA A 109 -9.98 3.50 6.94
CA ALA A 109 -10.71 4.49 7.72
C ALA A 109 -10.27 5.91 7.38
N GLY A 110 -8.96 6.12 7.23
CA GLY A 110 -8.43 7.42 6.83
C GLY A 110 -8.90 7.83 5.44
N TRP A 111 -8.83 6.93 4.46
CA TRP A 111 -9.30 7.19 3.12
C TRP A 111 -10.79 7.53 3.10
N LEU A 112 -11.61 6.75 3.81
CA LEU A 112 -13.04 7.03 3.88
C LEU A 112 -13.32 8.41 4.46
N LYS A 113 -12.57 8.79 5.50
CA LYS A 113 -12.71 10.12 6.08
C LYS A 113 -12.40 11.22 5.08
N LEU A 114 -11.30 11.06 4.34
CA LEU A 114 -10.90 12.04 3.32
C LEU A 114 -11.89 12.09 2.16
N MET A 115 -12.54 10.98 1.85
CA MET A 115 -13.54 10.90 0.79
C MET A 115 -14.92 11.39 1.22
N GLY A 116 -15.08 11.80 2.47
CA GLY A 116 -16.34 12.32 2.96
C GLY A 116 -17.33 11.24 3.38
N ALA A 117 -16.85 10.04 3.60
CA ALA A 117 -17.72 8.93 3.99
C ALA A 117 -17.78 8.72 5.51
#